data_c38df422c7cc1994fad3457dc91301ea
#
_entry.id   c38df422c7cc1994fad3457dc91301ea
#
_cell.length_a   1.000
_cell.length_b   1.000
_cell.length_c   1.000
_cell.angle_alpha   90.00
_cell.angle_beta   90.00
_cell.angle_gamma   90.00
#
_symmetry.space_group_name_H-M   'P 1'
#
loop_
_entity.id
_entity.type
_entity.pdbx_description
1 polymer ?
#
loop_
_entity_poly.entity_id
_entity_poly.type
_entity_poly.pdbx_seq_one_letter_code
_entity_poly.pdbx_strand_id
1 'polypeptide(L)'
;MEMGLFRISIPEFDHRAVREAVVNAFAHRDYTRLGRVLLRMDADGLTISNPGGFIEGVTFRNILNVEPHGRNPVLADALKRIGLAERSGRGVDRIFEGSLRFGRDLPDYSESTPTTVKLFIPRGLPDEHIISLITEEQQRTGEAMPVNSLLVLNALKQNRRMSLNEILDVCNIPEAKLKATLERLNEAGLVEAIGNGKGRAYVLSAKSYKNPVQYVRQTDIDALRYKELIMKLAKTKRVITRKDVVELLHVSGPQAYRLLKKLEDEGSLRCEGTTRNAQYHIV
;
A
#
# COMPACT_ATOMS: atom_id res chain seq x y z
N MET A 1 -0.69 -2.36 24.10
CA MET A 1 0.43 -1.46 23.83
C MET A 1 0.70 -0.63 25.09
N GLU A 2 1.93 -0.56 25.53
CA GLU A 2 2.34 0.30 26.65
C GLU A 2 2.97 1.56 26.10
N MET A 3 2.44 2.72 26.49
CA MET A 3 3.02 4.03 26.18
C MET A 3 3.33 4.74 27.50
N GLY A 4 4.58 4.61 27.94
CA GLY A 4 5.00 5.09 29.25
C GLY A 4 4.20 4.38 30.37
N LEU A 5 3.50 5.15 31.21
CA LEU A 5 2.68 4.63 32.32
C LEU A 5 1.26 4.17 31.89
N PHE A 6 0.91 4.33 30.62
CA PHE A 6 -0.45 4.04 30.13
C PHE A 6 -0.47 2.76 29.30
N ARG A 7 -1.46 1.90 29.59
CA ARG A 7 -1.78 0.74 28.77
C ARG A 7 -2.93 1.09 27.83
N ILE A 8 -2.62 1.28 26.54
CA ILE A 8 -3.62 1.57 25.52
C ILE A 8 -4.16 0.25 24.97
N SER A 9 -5.47 0.04 25.09
CA SER A 9 -6.14 -1.08 24.45
C SER A 9 -6.41 -0.71 22.98
N ILE A 10 -5.82 -1.44 22.06
CA ILE A 10 -6.07 -1.29 20.62
C ILE A 10 -7.20 -2.25 20.27
N PRO A 11 -8.35 -1.76 19.76
CA PRO A 11 -9.46 -2.63 19.38
C PRO A 11 -9.06 -3.51 18.20
N GLU A 12 -9.63 -4.70 18.12
CA GLU A 12 -9.42 -5.65 17.03
C GLU A 12 -9.86 -5.05 15.69
N PHE A 13 -10.98 -4.34 15.68
CA PHE A 13 -11.47 -3.55 14.55
C PHE A 13 -11.78 -2.14 15.05
N ASP A 14 -11.49 -1.14 14.21
CA ASP A 14 -11.86 0.24 14.53
C ASP A 14 -13.37 0.41 14.59
N HIS A 15 -13.90 0.88 15.72
CA HIS A 15 -15.35 1.03 15.93
C HIS A 15 -16.01 1.97 14.92
N ARG A 16 -15.30 3.03 14.48
CA ARG A 16 -15.83 3.98 13.50
C ARG A 16 -15.87 3.35 12.11
N ALA A 17 -14.82 2.60 11.74
CA ALA A 17 -14.76 1.87 10.48
C ALA A 17 -15.86 0.81 10.39
N VAL A 18 -16.04 0.00 11.43
CA VAL A 18 -17.11 -1.03 11.48
C VAL A 18 -18.48 -0.39 11.40
N ARG A 19 -18.76 0.66 12.19
CA ARG A 19 -20.03 1.38 12.13
C ARG A 19 -20.30 1.90 10.73
N GLU A 20 -19.32 2.54 10.10
CA GLU A 20 -19.46 3.08 8.76
C GLU A 20 -19.70 1.98 7.72
N ALA A 21 -18.98 0.87 7.81
CA ALA A 21 -19.17 -0.28 6.93
C ALA A 21 -20.58 -0.88 7.03
N VAL A 22 -21.12 -1.00 8.25
CA VAL A 22 -22.50 -1.48 8.49
C VAL A 22 -23.51 -0.49 7.94
N VAL A 23 -23.34 0.79 8.22
CA VAL A 23 -24.24 1.85 7.71
C VAL A 23 -24.24 1.88 6.20
N ASN A 24 -23.07 1.77 5.56
CA ASN A 24 -22.96 1.72 4.10
C ASN A 24 -23.65 0.48 3.52
N ALA A 25 -23.54 -0.68 4.18
CA ALA A 25 -24.23 -1.88 3.74
C ALA A 25 -25.75 -1.72 3.73
N PHE A 26 -26.34 -0.99 4.68
CA PHE A 26 -27.78 -0.67 4.68
C PHE A 26 -28.12 0.44 3.69
N ALA A 27 -27.36 1.53 3.66
CA ALA A 27 -27.61 2.68 2.79
C ALA A 27 -27.50 2.34 1.29
N HIS A 28 -26.65 1.38 0.94
CA HIS A 28 -26.42 0.96 -0.45
C HIS A 28 -27.06 -0.38 -0.81
N ARG A 29 -27.77 -1.04 0.12
CA ARG A 29 -28.51 -2.27 -0.17
C ARG A 29 -29.54 -2.03 -1.29
N ASP A 30 -29.66 -2.98 -2.20
CA ASP A 30 -30.77 -3.03 -3.15
C ASP A 30 -31.99 -3.67 -2.49
N TYR A 31 -32.96 -2.84 -2.09
CA TYR A 31 -34.15 -3.29 -1.38
C TYR A 31 -35.19 -3.97 -2.30
N THR A 32 -35.00 -3.95 -3.62
CA THR A 32 -35.82 -4.72 -4.57
C THR A 32 -35.41 -6.18 -4.65
N ARG A 33 -34.20 -6.52 -4.14
CA ARG A 33 -33.67 -7.87 -4.15
C ARG A 33 -33.93 -8.60 -2.84
N LEU A 34 -34.24 -9.88 -2.95
CA LEU A 34 -34.28 -10.78 -1.80
C LEU A 34 -32.87 -10.93 -1.18
N GLY A 35 -32.82 -11.24 0.10
CA GLY A 35 -31.58 -11.41 0.87
C GLY A 35 -31.50 -10.41 2.02
N ARG A 36 -30.43 -10.50 2.80
CA ARG A 36 -30.21 -9.67 3.98
C ARG A 36 -28.81 -9.06 3.94
N VAL A 37 -28.57 -8.03 4.73
CA VAL A 37 -27.20 -7.62 5.11
C VAL A 37 -26.64 -8.70 6.00
N LEU A 38 -25.46 -9.21 5.67
CA LEU A 38 -24.79 -10.27 6.41
C LEU A 38 -23.50 -9.72 7.01
N LEU A 39 -23.34 -9.93 8.31
CA LEU A 39 -22.07 -9.73 9.02
C LEU A 39 -21.57 -11.10 9.48
N ARG A 40 -20.35 -11.44 9.09
CA ARG A 40 -19.65 -12.66 9.52
C ARG A 40 -18.29 -12.28 10.07
N MET A 41 -18.01 -12.71 11.29
CA MET A 41 -16.71 -12.59 11.93
C MET A 41 -16.12 -14.00 12.09
N ASP A 42 -14.89 -14.16 11.65
CA ASP A 42 -14.14 -15.42 11.77
C ASP A 42 -12.67 -15.13 12.15
N ALA A 43 -11.82 -16.17 12.07
CA ALA A 43 -10.41 -16.06 12.43
C ALA A 43 -9.65 -15.06 11.52
N ASP A 44 -10.06 -14.93 10.26
CA ASP A 44 -9.37 -14.12 9.25
C ASP A 44 -9.80 -12.65 9.26
N GLY A 45 -11.04 -12.36 9.69
CA GLY A 45 -11.53 -11.00 9.71
C GLY A 45 -13.04 -10.84 9.84
N LEU A 46 -13.50 -9.64 9.45
CA LEU A 46 -14.90 -9.26 9.42
C LEU A 46 -15.37 -9.09 7.98
N THR A 47 -16.32 -9.92 7.56
CA THR A 47 -17.00 -9.80 6.27
C THR A 47 -18.36 -9.11 6.45
N ILE A 48 -18.63 -8.10 5.65
CA ILE A 48 -19.93 -7.42 5.58
C ILE A 48 -20.39 -7.46 4.13
N SER A 49 -21.60 -7.97 3.89
CA SER A 49 -22.15 -8.01 2.53
C SER A 49 -23.61 -7.60 2.47
N ASN A 50 -24.01 -7.04 1.35
CA ASN A 50 -25.38 -6.63 1.07
C ASN A 50 -25.80 -6.96 -0.36
N PRO A 51 -27.09 -7.25 -0.61
CA PRO A 51 -27.65 -7.41 -1.94
C PRO A 51 -27.55 -6.10 -2.75
N GLY A 52 -27.26 -6.24 -4.04
CA GLY A 52 -27.00 -5.14 -4.98
C GLY A 52 -25.52 -4.91 -5.17
N GLY A 53 -25.04 -4.90 -6.43
CA GLY A 53 -23.65 -4.56 -6.76
C GLY A 53 -23.32 -3.10 -6.51
N PHE A 54 -22.14 -2.66 -6.89
CA PHE A 54 -21.83 -1.24 -6.92
C PHE A 54 -22.78 -0.48 -7.84
N ILE A 55 -23.06 0.78 -7.50
CA ILE A 55 -23.83 1.66 -8.40
C ILE A 55 -23.02 1.99 -9.65
N GLU A 56 -23.68 2.42 -10.71
CA GLU A 56 -23.04 2.76 -11.97
C GLU A 56 -21.89 3.76 -11.77
N GLY A 57 -20.76 3.49 -12.42
CA GLY A 57 -19.55 4.31 -12.32
C GLY A 57 -18.68 4.01 -11.11
N VAL A 58 -19.14 3.25 -10.11
CA VAL A 58 -18.37 2.85 -8.93
C VAL A 58 -17.82 1.44 -9.09
N THR A 59 -16.54 1.28 -8.74
CA THR A 59 -15.84 0.01 -8.71
C THR A 59 -15.00 -0.09 -7.43
N PHE A 60 -14.56 -1.29 -7.07
CA PHE A 60 -13.65 -1.44 -5.93
C PHE A 60 -12.31 -0.68 -6.11
N ARG A 61 -11.92 -0.39 -7.36
CA ARG A 61 -10.68 0.36 -7.64
C ARG A 61 -10.84 1.87 -7.45
N ASN A 62 -12.00 2.44 -7.74
CA ASN A 62 -12.20 3.89 -7.69
C ASN A 62 -13.02 4.37 -6.47
N ILE A 63 -13.42 3.47 -5.59
CA ILE A 63 -14.34 3.73 -4.47
C ILE A 63 -13.88 4.87 -3.53
N LEU A 64 -12.57 5.10 -3.41
CA LEU A 64 -11.97 6.21 -2.63
C LEU A 64 -11.93 7.54 -3.40
N ASN A 65 -12.22 7.53 -4.72
CA ASN A 65 -12.02 8.70 -5.57
C ASN A 65 -13.30 9.17 -6.27
N VAL A 66 -14.39 8.43 -6.15
CA VAL A 66 -15.69 8.81 -6.74
C VAL A 66 -16.45 9.72 -5.79
N GLU A 67 -17.27 10.58 -6.36
CA GLU A 67 -18.23 11.35 -5.57
C GLU A 67 -19.25 10.44 -4.89
N PRO A 68 -19.66 10.73 -3.64
CA PRO A 68 -20.60 9.91 -2.91
C PRO A 68 -21.97 9.92 -3.57
N HIS A 69 -22.42 8.79 -4.05
CA HIS A 69 -23.77 8.58 -4.57
C HIS A 69 -24.47 7.48 -3.76
N GLY A 70 -25.64 7.77 -3.24
CA GLY A 70 -26.42 6.82 -2.45
C GLY A 70 -27.46 6.09 -3.29
N ARG A 71 -27.54 4.77 -3.20
CA ARG A 71 -28.66 4.00 -3.80
C ARG A 71 -30.00 4.36 -3.16
N ASN A 72 -30.01 4.60 -1.86
CA ASN A 72 -31.18 4.91 -1.06
C ASN A 72 -31.01 6.29 -0.39
N PRO A 73 -31.17 7.41 -1.12
CA PRO A 73 -30.84 8.75 -0.60
C PRO A 73 -31.67 9.13 0.63
N VAL A 74 -32.95 8.76 0.68
CA VAL A 74 -33.82 9.03 1.83
C VAL A 74 -33.34 8.30 3.09
N LEU A 75 -32.95 7.02 2.96
CA LEU A 75 -32.41 6.25 4.07
C LEU A 75 -31.04 6.80 4.50
N ALA A 76 -30.16 7.12 3.54
CA ALA A 76 -28.86 7.71 3.81
C ALA A 76 -28.99 9.04 4.58
N ASP A 77 -29.94 9.89 4.21
CA ASP A 77 -30.23 11.14 4.91
C ASP A 77 -30.77 10.90 6.33
N ALA A 78 -31.68 9.94 6.49
CA ALA A 78 -32.18 9.56 7.81
C ALA A 78 -31.04 9.08 8.73
N LEU A 79 -30.16 8.21 8.22
CA LEU A 79 -28.98 7.72 8.98
C LEU A 79 -28.01 8.85 9.34
N LYS A 80 -27.84 9.85 8.46
CA LYS A 80 -27.05 11.06 8.76
C LYS A 80 -27.70 11.91 9.87
N ARG A 81 -29.01 12.10 9.82
CA ARG A 81 -29.75 12.91 10.82
C ARG A 81 -29.66 12.33 12.22
N ILE A 82 -29.73 11.02 12.36
CA ILE A 82 -29.62 10.34 13.65
C ILE A 82 -28.16 10.10 14.09
N GLY A 83 -27.17 10.60 13.33
CA GLY A 83 -25.75 10.54 13.67
C GLY A 83 -25.07 9.18 13.45
N LEU A 84 -25.69 8.26 12.73
CA LEU A 84 -25.10 6.96 12.40
C LEU A 84 -24.18 7.04 11.18
N ALA A 85 -24.57 7.81 10.14
CA ALA A 85 -23.79 8.01 8.94
C ALA A 85 -22.99 9.32 8.99
N GLU A 86 -21.88 9.34 8.26
CA GLU A 86 -21.06 10.52 8.10
C GLU A 86 -21.72 11.54 7.16
N ARG A 87 -21.57 12.83 7.51
CA ARG A 87 -22.15 13.93 6.72
C ARG A 87 -21.25 14.41 5.58
N SER A 88 -19.92 14.21 5.72
CA SER A 88 -18.94 14.76 4.81
C SER A 88 -18.67 13.91 3.56
N GLY A 89 -19.34 12.76 3.38
CA GLY A 89 -19.10 11.85 2.26
C GLY A 89 -17.78 11.05 2.36
N ARG A 90 -17.10 11.08 3.51
CA ARG A 90 -15.83 10.39 3.77
C ARG A 90 -15.99 9.02 4.43
N GLY A 91 -17.15 8.38 4.22
CA GLY A 91 -17.44 7.11 4.88
C GLY A 91 -16.48 6.00 4.50
N VAL A 92 -16.20 5.85 3.20
CA VAL A 92 -15.26 4.83 2.72
C VAL A 92 -13.84 5.11 3.22
N ASP A 93 -13.39 6.38 3.20
CA ASP A 93 -12.08 6.76 3.74
C ASP A 93 -11.90 6.26 5.17
N ARG A 94 -12.94 6.38 6.01
CA ARG A 94 -12.91 5.92 7.41
C ARG A 94 -12.76 4.42 7.56
N ILE A 95 -13.33 3.65 6.65
CA ILE A 95 -13.18 2.19 6.65
C ILE A 95 -11.70 1.84 6.42
N PHE A 96 -11.06 2.49 5.46
CA PHE A 96 -9.63 2.29 5.17
C PHE A 96 -8.74 2.86 6.28
N GLU A 97 -9.00 4.08 6.75
CA GLU A 97 -8.28 4.71 7.86
C GLU A 97 -8.29 3.82 9.12
N GLY A 98 -9.41 3.15 9.39
CA GLY A 98 -9.58 2.29 10.56
C GLY A 98 -8.64 1.07 10.59
N SER A 99 -8.20 0.57 9.44
CA SER A 99 -7.17 -0.48 9.34
C SER A 99 -5.77 0.12 9.28
N LEU A 100 -5.56 1.07 8.36
CA LEU A 100 -4.25 1.63 8.03
C LEU A 100 -3.58 2.37 9.19
N ARG A 101 -4.33 3.11 10.01
CA ARG A 101 -3.77 3.83 11.16
C ARG A 101 -3.18 2.91 12.23
N PHE A 102 -3.57 1.65 12.23
CA PHE A 102 -2.99 0.61 13.08
C PHE A 102 -1.94 -0.25 12.35
N GLY A 103 -1.57 0.12 11.12
CA GLY A 103 -0.60 -0.61 10.31
C GLY A 103 -1.08 -1.98 9.86
N ARG A 104 -2.41 -2.21 9.84
CA ARG A 104 -3.06 -3.44 9.38
C ARG A 104 -3.25 -3.43 7.86
N ASP A 105 -3.60 -4.59 7.31
CA ASP A 105 -3.88 -4.74 5.89
C ASP A 105 -5.14 -3.96 5.47
N LEU A 106 -5.21 -3.69 4.16
CA LEU A 106 -6.30 -2.92 3.56
C LEU A 106 -7.63 -3.68 3.62
N PRO A 107 -8.75 -2.98 3.86
CA PRO A 107 -10.08 -3.50 3.56
C PRO A 107 -10.20 -3.86 2.08
N ASP A 108 -10.84 -4.98 1.77
CA ASP A 108 -10.96 -5.52 0.43
C ASP A 108 -12.42 -5.63 -0.04
N TYR A 109 -12.67 -5.16 -1.25
CA TYR A 109 -13.95 -5.26 -1.94
C TYR A 109 -13.88 -6.14 -3.21
N SER A 110 -12.76 -6.82 -3.46
CA SER A 110 -12.50 -7.55 -4.72
C SER A 110 -13.48 -8.70 -4.96
N GLU A 111 -14.05 -9.28 -3.91
CA GLU A 111 -15.06 -10.33 -4.01
C GLU A 111 -16.50 -9.81 -4.26
N SER A 112 -16.66 -8.51 -4.51
CA SER A 112 -17.95 -7.95 -4.91
C SER A 112 -18.33 -8.40 -6.33
N THR A 113 -19.63 -8.62 -6.53
CA THR A 113 -20.21 -9.06 -7.80
C THR A 113 -21.23 -8.02 -8.32
N PRO A 114 -21.73 -8.14 -9.55
CA PRO A 114 -22.81 -7.28 -10.04
C PRO A 114 -24.09 -7.34 -9.18
N THR A 115 -24.23 -8.33 -8.33
CA THR A 115 -25.44 -8.56 -7.51
C THR A 115 -25.22 -8.43 -6.02
N THR A 116 -23.98 -8.27 -5.57
CA THR A 116 -23.63 -8.23 -4.13
C THR A 116 -22.39 -7.38 -3.93
N VAL A 117 -22.43 -6.43 -3.01
CA VAL A 117 -21.23 -5.79 -2.49
C VAL A 117 -20.75 -6.62 -1.30
N LYS A 118 -19.44 -6.95 -1.29
CA LYS A 118 -18.78 -7.68 -0.22
C LYS A 118 -17.54 -6.94 0.22
N LEU A 119 -17.53 -6.48 1.45
CA LEU A 119 -16.39 -5.88 2.13
C LEU A 119 -15.79 -6.91 3.08
N PHE A 120 -14.50 -7.12 2.99
CA PHE A 120 -13.70 -7.86 3.96
C PHE A 120 -12.74 -6.89 4.67
N ILE A 121 -12.77 -6.87 5.99
CA ILE A 121 -11.83 -6.14 6.85
C ILE A 121 -10.93 -7.18 7.51
N PRO A 122 -9.64 -7.27 7.10
CA PRO A 122 -8.74 -8.27 7.64
C PRO A 122 -8.50 -8.08 9.14
N ARG A 123 -8.46 -9.19 9.85
CA ARG A 123 -7.92 -9.24 11.21
C ARG A 123 -6.41 -9.17 11.12
N GLY A 124 -5.77 -8.31 11.89
CA GLY A 124 -4.32 -8.20 11.87
C GLY A 124 -3.80 -7.66 13.19
N LEU A 125 -2.59 -8.08 13.56
CA LEU A 125 -1.90 -7.48 14.69
C LEU A 125 -1.56 -6.02 14.36
N PRO A 126 -1.73 -5.12 15.33
CA PRO A 126 -1.34 -3.73 15.14
C PRO A 126 0.19 -3.62 15.01
N ASP A 127 0.63 -2.74 14.13
CA ASP A 127 2.04 -2.38 14.02
C ASP A 127 2.32 -1.16 14.90
N GLU A 128 2.91 -1.42 16.07
CA GLU A 128 3.21 -0.37 17.05
C GLU A 128 4.08 0.76 16.49
N HIS A 129 4.96 0.43 15.56
CA HIS A 129 5.84 1.42 14.94
C HIS A 129 5.06 2.36 14.02
N ILE A 130 4.19 1.83 13.18
CA ILE A 130 3.30 2.64 12.33
C ILE A 130 2.37 3.51 13.18
N ILE A 131 1.84 2.97 14.26
CA ILE A 131 1.01 3.74 15.20
C ILE A 131 1.80 4.90 15.80
N SER A 132 3.04 4.67 16.23
CA SER A 132 3.91 5.72 16.79
C SER A 132 4.17 6.82 15.78
N LEU A 133 4.56 6.45 14.55
CA LEU A 133 4.81 7.40 13.45
C LEU A 133 3.59 8.28 13.14
N ILE A 134 2.42 7.67 13.02
CA ILE A 134 1.17 8.39 12.74
C ILE A 134 0.83 9.32 13.90
N THR A 135 1.00 8.85 15.14
CA THR A 135 0.72 9.64 16.35
C THR A 135 1.67 10.84 16.47
N GLU A 136 2.97 10.63 16.24
CA GLU A 136 3.98 11.70 16.25
C GLU A 136 3.68 12.76 15.19
N GLU A 137 3.32 12.32 13.97
CA GLU A 137 2.98 13.25 12.90
C GLU A 137 1.69 14.02 13.20
N GLN A 138 0.68 13.37 13.76
CA GLN A 138 -0.56 14.01 14.20
C GLN A 138 -0.31 15.02 15.32
N GLN A 139 0.58 14.73 16.27
CA GLN A 139 0.97 15.68 17.30
C GLN A 139 1.74 16.88 16.72
N ARG A 140 2.59 16.65 15.73
CA ARG A 140 3.37 17.69 15.06
C ARG A 140 2.50 18.65 14.24
N THR A 141 1.50 18.13 13.52
CA THR A 141 0.64 18.91 12.60
C THR A 141 -0.65 19.41 13.25
N GLY A 142 -1.10 18.78 14.32
CA GLY A 142 -2.43 19.00 14.92
C GLY A 142 -3.57 18.37 14.12
N GLU A 143 -3.29 17.67 13.02
CA GLU A 143 -4.28 17.11 12.10
C GLU A 143 -4.13 15.58 11.97
N ALA A 144 -5.26 14.90 11.72
CA ALA A 144 -5.22 13.48 11.41
C ALA A 144 -4.55 13.24 10.04
N MET A 145 -3.73 12.20 9.94
CA MET A 145 -3.09 11.84 8.70
C MET A 145 -4.13 11.42 7.65
N PRO A 146 -4.17 12.05 6.46
CA PRO A 146 -5.14 11.74 5.42
C PRO A 146 -4.98 10.31 4.87
N VAL A 147 -6.09 9.72 4.42
CA VAL A 147 -6.13 8.34 3.89
C VAL A 147 -5.10 8.09 2.78
N ASN A 148 -4.90 9.05 1.86
CA ASN A 148 -3.90 8.92 0.79
C ASN A 148 -2.47 8.75 1.35
N SER A 149 -2.12 9.45 2.43
CA SER A 149 -0.82 9.29 3.09
C SER A 149 -0.68 7.91 3.73
N LEU A 150 -1.73 7.43 4.38
CA LEU A 150 -1.77 6.09 4.97
C LEU A 150 -1.63 4.99 3.91
N LEU A 151 -2.31 5.15 2.76
CA LEU A 151 -2.19 4.23 1.62
C LEU A 151 -0.76 4.15 1.08
N VAL A 152 -0.12 5.30 0.86
CA VAL A 152 1.28 5.38 0.39
C VAL A 152 2.24 4.75 1.39
N LEU A 153 2.11 5.05 2.68
CA LEU A 153 2.95 4.45 3.72
C LEU A 153 2.78 2.93 3.78
N ASN A 154 1.53 2.43 3.68
CA ASN A 154 1.26 0.99 3.64
C ASN A 154 1.84 0.33 2.38
N ALA A 155 1.69 0.94 1.21
CA ALA A 155 2.26 0.43 -0.04
C ALA A 155 3.79 0.33 0.03
N LEU A 156 4.46 1.36 0.53
CA LEU A 156 5.92 1.38 0.71
C LEU A 156 6.39 0.43 1.82
N LYS A 157 5.59 0.20 2.85
CA LYS A 157 5.87 -0.81 3.89
C LYS A 157 5.91 -2.22 3.28
N GLN A 158 4.96 -2.54 2.41
CA GLN A 158 4.86 -3.87 1.78
C GLN A 158 5.90 -4.07 0.66
N ASN A 159 6.13 -3.05 -0.17
CA ASN A 159 6.95 -3.17 -1.38
C ASN A 159 8.34 -2.54 -1.24
N ARG A 160 8.68 -2.00 -0.08
CA ARG A 160 9.97 -1.38 0.29
C ARG A 160 10.42 -0.21 -0.59
N ARG A 161 10.38 -0.34 -1.91
CA ARG A 161 10.78 0.66 -2.89
C ARG A 161 9.84 0.63 -4.08
N MET A 162 9.28 1.78 -4.44
CA MET A 162 8.33 1.89 -5.55
C MET A 162 8.59 3.17 -6.35
N SER A 163 8.43 3.08 -7.66
CA SER A 163 8.33 4.24 -8.55
C SER A 163 6.96 4.93 -8.40
N LEU A 164 6.83 6.15 -8.96
CA LEU A 164 5.54 6.84 -8.97
C LEU A 164 4.43 6.00 -9.63
N ASN A 165 4.74 5.36 -10.76
CA ASN A 165 3.76 4.55 -11.49
C ASN A 165 3.32 3.32 -10.70
N GLU A 166 4.23 2.63 -10.04
CA GLU A 166 3.88 1.48 -9.19
C GLU A 166 3.00 1.90 -8.01
N ILE A 167 3.25 3.08 -7.42
CA ILE A 167 2.39 3.60 -6.34
C ILE A 167 1.00 3.99 -6.89
N LEU A 168 0.95 4.59 -8.10
CA LEU A 168 -0.32 4.89 -8.78
C LEU A 168 -1.16 3.64 -8.97
N ASP A 169 -0.54 2.57 -9.49
CA ASP A 169 -1.21 1.30 -9.78
C ASP A 169 -1.71 0.60 -8.51
N VAL A 170 -0.92 0.64 -7.43
CA VAL A 170 -1.27 -0.03 -6.17
C VAL A 170 -2.28 0.78 -5.35
N CYS A 171 -2.05 2.09 -5.20
CA CYS A 171 -2.90 2.94 -4.36
C CYS A 171 -4.14 3.46 -5.08
N ASN A 172 -4.14 3.43 -6.41
CA ASN A 172 -5.21 3.96 -7.25
C ASN A 172 -5.63 5.41 -6.90
N ILE A 173 -4.64 6.23 -6.56
CA ILE A 173 -4.81 7.65 -6.24
C ILE A 173 -4.58 8.46 -7.53
N PRO A 174 -5.39 9.51 -7.85
CA PRO A 174 -5.11 10.40 -8.97
C PRO A 174 -3.71 10.99 -8.90
N GLU A 175 -2.99 11.05 -10.03
CA GLU A 175 -1.56 11.39 -10.09
C GLU A 175 -1.23 12.72 -9.40
N ALA A 176 -2.05 13.75 -9.62
CA ALA A 176 -1.86 15.06 -8.97
C ALA A 176 -1.95 14.97 -7.44
N LYS A 177 -2.92 14.21 -6.91
CA LYS A 177 -3.08 13.99 -5.47
C LYS A 177 -1.92 13.14 -4.91
N LEU A 178 -1.45 12.14 -5.67
CA LEU A 178 -0.33 11.31 -5.25
C LEU A 178 0.96 12.12 -5.16
N LYS A 179 1.27 12.96 -6.15
CA LYS A 179 2.44 13.84 -6.13
C LYS A 179 2.43 14.76 -4.90
N ALA A 180 1.32 15.45 -4.64
CA ALA A 180 1.17 16.29 -3.45
C ALA A 180 1.29 15.48 -2.13
N THR A 181 0.79 14.24 -2.11
CA THR A 181 0.91 13.36 -0.95
C THR A 181 2.37 12.96 -0.71
N LEU A 182 3.11 12.58 -1.76
CA LEU A 182 4.52 12.21 -1.69
C LEU A 182 5.40 13.39 -1.26
N GLU A 183 5.13 14.60 -1.76
CA GLU A 183 5.82 15.82 -1.33
C GLU A 183 5.61 16.06 0.16
N ARG A 184 4.37 16.04 0.64
CA ARG A 184 4.07 16.19 2.06
C ARG A 184 4.71 15.12 2.94
N LEU A 185 4.71 13.84 2.52
CA LEU A 185 5.35 12.76 3.26
C LEU A 185 6.88 12.89 3.27
N ASN A 186 7.46 13.42 2.19
CA ASN A 186 8.89 13.71 2.10
C ASN A 186 9.28 14.89 3.02
N GLU A 187 8.49 15.97 3.03
CA GLU A 187 8.69 17.11 3.94
C GLU A 187 8.53 16.71 5.42
N ALA A 188 7.60 15.79 5.72
CA ALA A 188 7.45 15.21 7.05
C ALA A 188 8.61 14.26 7.44
N GLY A 189 9.50 13.93 6.49
CA GLY A 189 10.59 12.99 6.70
C GLY A 189 10.11 11.55 6.92
N LEU A 190 8.93 11.18 6.43
CA LEU A 190 8.38 9.83 6.51
C LEU A 190 8.71 8.99 5.27
N VAL A 191 8.89 9.65 4.13
CA VAL A 191 9.25 9.05 2.85
C VAL A 191 10.48 9.77 2.29
N GLU A 192 11.33 9.05 1.61
CA GLU A 192 12.49 9.59 0.90
C GLU A 192 12.40 9.28 -0.58
N ALA A 193 12.79 10.24 -1.42
CA ALA A 193 12.89 10.07 -2.85
C ALA A 193 14.34 9.71 -3.23
N ILE A 194 14.55 8.58 -3.89
CA ILE A 194 15.86 8.08 -4.30
C ILE A 194 15.95 8.13 -5.83
N GLY A 195 17.08 8.64 -6.35
CA GLY A 195 17.31 8.77 -7.79
C GLY A 195 16.65 9.98 -8.40
N ASN A 196 16.91 10.22 -9.70
CA ASN A 196 16.46 11.39 -10.44
C ASN A 196 15.73 11.01 -11.72
N GLY A 197 14.82 11.88 -12.19
CA GLY A 197 14.10 11.73 -13.45
C GLY A 197 13.26 10.44 -13.50
N LYS A 198 13.34 9.72 -14.61
CA LYS A 198 12.56 8.47 -14.83
C LYS A 198 12.95 7.31 -13.90
N GLY A 199 14.10 7.39 -13.24
CA GLY A 199 14.56 6.40 -12.25
C GLY A 199 14.24 6.75 -10.81
N ARG A 200 13.48 7.83 -10.55
CA ARG A 200 13.07 8.25 -9.22
C ARG A 200 12.14 7.21 -8.59
N ALA A 201 12.51 6.76 -7.40
CA ALA A 201 11.72 5.86 -6.59
C ALA A 201 11.55 6.41 -5.18
N TYR A 202 10.58 5.88 -4.47
CA TYR A 202 10.23 6.29 -3.11
C TYR A 202 10.41 5.12 -2.17
N VAL A 203 10.90 5.42 -0.96
CA VAL A 203 11.10 4.46 0.13
C VAL A 203 10.63 5.08 1.43
N LEU A 204 10.32 4.25 2.42
CA LEU A 204 10.11 4.76 3.77
C LEU A 204 11.45 5.30 4.30
N SER A 205 11.43 6.44 5.00
CA SER A 205 12.64 7.04 5.58
C SER A 205 13.19 6.19 6.73
N ALA A 206 14.44 6.46 7.14
CA ALA A 206 15.06 5.82 8.30
C ALA A 206 14.22 5.96 9.58
N LYS A 207 13.56 7.10 9.77
CA LYS A 207 12.63 7.37 10.88
C LYS A 207 11.46 6.39 10.90
N SER A 208 11.06 5.87 9.74
CA SER A 208 9.95 4.94 9.57
C SER A 208 10.30 3.48 9.87
N TYR A 209 11.51 3.19 10.37
CA TYR A 209 11.95 1.84 10.74
C TYR A 209 12.30 1.74 12.22
N LYS A 210 11.83 0.68 12.90
CA LYS A 210 12.20 0.38 14.30
C LYS A 210 13.72 0.22 14.51
N ASN A 211 14.40 -0.24 13.46
CA ASN A 211 15.82 -0.55 13.52
C ASN A 211 16.55 0.11 12.34
N PRO A 212 17.50 1.03 12.58
CA PRO A 212 18.32 1.65 11.54
C PRO A 212 19.00 0.64 10.61
N VAL A 213 19.30 -0.56 11.11
CA VAL A 213 19.88 -1.66 10.31
C VAL A 213 18.90 -2.14 9.23
N GLN A 214 17.59 -2.05 9.44
CA GLN A 214 16.59 -2.41 8.42
C GLN A 214 16.53 -1.37 7.30
N TYR A 215 16.77 -0.10 7.60
CA TYR A 215 16.87 0.99 6.63
C TYR A 215 18.15 0.87 5.78
N VAL A 216 19.31 0.73 6.42
CA VAL A 216 20.60 0.52 5.74
C VAL A 216 20.53 -0.69 4.80
N ARG A 217 19.80 -1.71 5.20
CA ARG A 217 19.52 -2.87 4.33
C ARG A 217 18.70 -2.54 3.07
N GLN A 218 17.96 -1.46 2.98
CA GLN A 218 17.23 -1.08 1.77
C GLN A 218 18.05 -0.26 0.78
N THR A 219 18.98 0.56 1.26
CA THR A 219 19.82 1.41 0.41
C THR A 219 21.09 0.68 -0.08
N ASP A 220 21.68 -0.18 0.77
CA ASP A 220 22.95 -0.84 0.47
C ASP A 220 22.83 -2.33 0.14
N ILE A 221 21.82 -3.03 0.64
CA ILE A 221 21.65 -4.47 0.39
C ILE A 221 21.12 -4.75 -1.02
N ASP A 222 20.38 -3.86 -1.64
CA ASP A 222 20.00 -4.08 -3.04
C ASP A 222 21.28 -4.23 -3.91
N ALA A 223 22.30 -3.43 -3.69
CA ALA A 223 23.55 -3.53 -4.45
C ALA A 223 24.37 -4.78 -4.06
N LEU A 224 24.52 -5.10 -2.78
CA LEU A 224 25.21 -6.30 -2.30
C LEU A 224 24.46 -7.59 -2.63
N ARG A 225 23.14 -7.57 -2.41
CA ARG A 225 22.27 -8.72 -2.72
C ARG A 225 22.15 -8.96 -4.21
N TYR A 226 22.09 -7.91 -5.03
CA TYR A 226 22.17 -8.03 -6.49
C TYR A 226 23.49 -8.61 -6.93
N LYS A 227 24.60 -8.17 -6.35
CA LYS A 227 25.92 -8.75 -6.58
C LYS A 227 25.95 -10.23 -6.25
N GLU A 228 25.49 -10.63 -5.05
CA GLU A 228 25.46 -12.02 -4.63
C GLU A 228 24.57 -12.88 -5.53
N LEU A 229 23.38 -12.39 -5.90
CA LEU A 229 22.46 -13.10 -6.77
C LEU A 229 23.01 -13.25 -8.19
N ILE A 230 23.61 -12.21 -8.75
CA ILE A 230 24.27 -12.27 -10.08
C ILE A 230 25.43 -13.24 -10.02
N MET A 231 26.29 -13.18 -9.00
CA MET A 231 27.43 -14.09 -8.84
C MET A 231 26.96 -15.55 -8.65
N LYS A 232 25.88 -15.79 -7.90
CA LYS A 232 25.28 -17.13 -7.76
C LYS A 232 24.72 -17.63 -9.08
N LEU A 233 24.04 -16.78 -9.84
CA LEU A 233 23.57 -17.13 -11.19
C LEU A 233 24.73 -17.46 -12.12
N ALA A 234 25.79 -16.65 -12.12
CA ALA A 234 26.97 -16.86 -12.94
C ALA A 234 27.71 -18.17 -12.57
N LYS A 235 27.77 -18.52 -11.28
CA LYS A 235 28.27 -19.84 -10.82
C LYS A 235 27.45 -21.00 -11.33
N THR A 236 26.13 -20.84 -11.42
CA THR A 236 25.21 -21.90 -11.83
C THR A 236 25.17 -22.06 -13.36
N LYS A 237 25.07 -20.96 -14.10
CA LYS A 237 24.96 -20.96 -15.57
C LYS A 237 26.31 -20.94 -16.31
N ARG A 238 27.42 -20.63 -15.61
CA ARG A 238 28.78 -20.38 -16.14
C ARG A 238 28.87 -19.16 -17.06
N VAL A 239 27.85 -18.91 -17.85
CA VAL A 239 27.74 -17.76 -18.75
C VAL A 239 26.40 -17.07 -18.48
N ILE A 240 26.42 -15.77 -18.24
CA ILE A 240 25.20 -14.98 -18.04
C ILE A 240 25.15 -13.81 -19.02
N THR A 241 23.93 -13.41 -19.35
CA THR A 241 23.65 -12.30 -20.25
C THR A 241 22.89 -11.20 -19.48
N ARG A 242 22.81 -10.01 -20.09
CA ARG A 242 21.98 -8.93 -19.56
C ARG A 242 20.51 -9.36 -19.38
N LYS A 243 19.99 -10.21 -20.28
CA LYS A 243 18.62 -10.73 -20.22
C LYS A 243 18.41 -11.61 -18.97
N ASP A 244 19.37 -12.46 -18.65
CA ASP A 244 19.31 -13.31 -17.45
C ASP A 244 19.24 -12.47 -16.17
N VAL A 245 19.99 -11.35 -16.11
CA VAL A 245 19.98 -10.45 -14.95
C VAL A 245 18.67 -9.67 -14.86
N VAL A 246 18.10 -9.25 -15.99
CA VAL A 246 16.76 -8.61 -16.04
C VAL A 246 15.69 -9.58 -15.49
N GLU A 247 15.72 -10.83 -15.93
CA GLU A 247 14.77 -11.87 -15.46
C GLU A 247 14.97 -12.22 -13.98
N LEU A 248 16.23 -12.35 -13.54
CA LEU A 248 16.56 -12.70 -12.15
C LEU A 248 16.15 -11.62 -11.13
N LEU A 249 16.43 -10.35 -11.47
CA LEU A 249 16.32 -9.24 -10.53
C LEU A 249 15.09 -8.37 -10.77
N HIS A 250 14.32 -8.64 -11.82
CA HIS A 250 13.18 -7.83 -12.28
C HIS A 250 13.52 -6.34 -12.44
N VAL A 251 14.75 -6.06 -12.94
CA VAL A 251 15.27 -4.69 -13.17
C VAL A 251 15.20 -4.33 -14.65
N SER A 252 15.27 -3.03 -14.96
CA SER A 252 15.33 -2.57 -16.36
C SER A 252 16.65 -2.97 -17.05
N GLY A 253 16.63 -3.10 -18.40
CA GLY A 253 17.84 -3.42 -19.17
C GLY A 253 19.03 -2.49 -18.89
N PRO A 254 18.85 -1.14 -18.80
CA PRO A 254 19.92 -0.22 -18.40
C PRO A 254 20.44 -0.44 -16.98
N GLN A 255 19.58 -0.83 -16.03
CA GLN A 255 20.02 -1.17 -14.65
C GLN A 255 20.82 -2.45 -14.63
N ALA A 256 20.35 -3.51 -15.29
CA ALA A 256 21.09 -4.77 -15.41
C ALA A 256 22.48 -4.56 -16.04
N TYR A 257 22.58 -3.72 -17.09
CA TYR A 257 23.86 -3.36 -17.69
C TYR A 257 24.81 -2.66 -16.70
N ARG A 258 24.31 -1.68 -15.92
CA ARG A 258 25.14 -0.98 -14.92
C ARG A 258 25.66 -1.93 -13.84
N LEU A 259 24.82 -2.86 -13.39
CA LEU A 259 25.20 -3.87 -12.39
C LEU A 259 26.28 -4.80 -12.93
N LEU A 260 26.11 -5.31 -14.15
CA LEU A 260 27.09 -6.17 -14.80
C LEU A 260 28.40 -5.42 -15.05
N LYS A 261 28.33 -4.18 -15.53
CA LYS A 261 29.51 -3.32 -15.75
C LYS A 261 30.27 -3.06 -14.46
N LYS A 262 29.57 -2.76 -13.36
CA LYS A 262 30.18 -2.60 -12.05
C LYS A 262 30.92 -3.85 -11.58
N LEU A 263 30.34 -5.04 -11.78
CA LEU A 263 30.96 -6.32 -11.44
C LEU A 263 32.17 -6.65 -12.34
N GLU A 264 32.16 -6.20 -13.59
CA GLU A 264 33.29 -6.27 -14.48
C GLU A 264 34.43 -5.32 -14.03
N ASP A 265 34.10 -4.07 -13.71
CA ASP A 265 35.04 -3.07 -13.22
C ASP A 265 35.67 -3.49 -11.86
N GLU A 266 34.93 -4.20 -11.02
CA GLU A 266 35.38 -4.82 -9.79
C GLU A 266 36.21 -6.11 -10.00
N GLY A 267 36.38 -6.57 -11.25
CA GLY A 267 37.10 -7.80 -11.58
C GLY A 267 36.41 -9.10 -11.17
N SER A 268 35.13 -9.06 -10.82
CA SER A 268 34.34 -10.24 -10.43
C SER A 268 33.77 -10.99 -11.63
N LEU A 269 33.54 -10.29 -12.74
CA LEU A 269 33.07 -10.83 -14.02
C LEU A 269 33.99 -10.34 -15.14
N ARG A 270 34.06 -11.12 -16.22
CA ARG A 270 34.70 -10.76 -17.48
C ARG A 270 33.67 -10.74 -18.57
N CYS A 271 33.60 -9.65 -19.35
CA CYS A 271 32.74 -9.52 -20.49
C CYS A 271 33.40 -10.03 -21.77
N GLU A 272 32.70 -10.86 -22.53
CA GLU A 272 33.06 -11.29 -23.88
C GLU A 272 31.99 -10.86 -24.89
N GLY A 273 32.37 -10.25 -25.98
CA GLY A 273 31.47 -9.71 -27.00
C GLY A 273 31.05 -8.27 -26.76
N THR A 274 30.27 -7.73 -27.72
CA THR A 274 29.86 -6.31 -27.70
C THR A 274 28.34 -6.16 -27.73
N THR A 275 27.84 -5.13 -27.02
CA THR A 275 26.48 -4.62 -27.04
C THR A 275 25.34 -5.63 -26.80
N ARG A 276 24.66 -6.13 -27.82
CA ARG A 276 23.48 -7.01 -27.70
C ARG A 276 23.80 -8.45 -27.32
N ASN A 277 25.02 -8.91 -27.69
CA ASN A 277 25.47 -10.30 -27.46
C ASN A 277 26.56 -10.40 -26.39
N ALA A 278 26.69 -9.40 -25.53
CA ALA A 278 27.63 -9.42 -24.41
C ALA A 278 27.31 -10.58 -23.46
N GLN A 279 28.30 -11.43 -23.23
CA GLN A 279 28.28 -12.55 -22.30
C GLN A 279 29.25 -12.27 -21.15
N TYR A 280 28.87 -12.63 -19.94
CA TYR A 280 29.66 -12.39 -18.75
C TYR A 280 30.00 -13.72 -18.09
N HIS A 281 31.29 -13.89 -17.77
CA HIS A 281 31.86 -15.06 -17.14
C HIS A 281 32.48 -14.69 -15.80
N ILE A 282 32.53 -15.62 -14.87
CA ILE A 282 33.28 -15.41 -13.61
C ILE A 282 34.77 -15.42 -13.92
N VAL A 283 35.49 -14.48 -13.32
CA VAL A 283 36.96 -14.43 -13.37
C VAL A 283 37.60 -15.43 -12.43
#